data_8c3b593a5a938b7c24618fb3c9ba845f
#
_entry.id   8c3b593a5a938b7c24618fb3c9ba845f
#
_cell.length_a   1.000
_cell.length_b   1.000
_cell.length_c   1.000
_cell.angle_alpha   90.00
_cell.angle_beta   90.00
_cell.angle_gamma   90.00
#
_symmetry.space_group_name_H-M   'P 1'
#
loop_
_entity.id
_entity.type
_entity.pdbx_description
1 polymer ?
#
loop_
_entity_poly.entity_id
_entity_poly.type
_entity_poly.pdbx_seq_one_letter_code
_entity_poly.pdbx_strand_id
1 'polypeptide(L)'
;MAYYWDMPEATAKAFRNGWLHTGDIGVMDEDGFFYIVDRKNDMLISGGYNVYPREVEDVLKEFPGVAEVAVVGLPDEKWGDRVVAVVAGSGELDSDAIMEFAKGRLSGVKRPKQILVWPELPKSGANKILRRSVRDTLVNEKRTA
;
A
#
# COMPACT_ATOMS: atom_id res chain seq x y z
N MET A 1 -26.78 -0.52 -0.09
CA MET A 1 -26.60 -1.75 0.70
C MET A 1 -27.27 -1.54 2.05
N ALA A 2 -28.13 -2.44 2.51
CA ALA A 2 -28.81 -2.28 3.80
C ALA A 2 -28.03 -2.95 4.96
N TYR A 3 -27.42 -4.10 4.71
CA TYR A 3 -26.68 -4.86 5.73
C TYR A 3 -25.82 -5.94 5.08
N TYR A 4 -24.88 -6.51 5.85
CA TYR A 4 -24.18 -7.74 5.49
C TYR A 4 -24.99 -8.95 5.95
N TRP A 5 -25.21 -9.90 5.04
CA TRP A 5 -26.04 -11.09 5.32
C TRP A 5 -25.44 -11.88 6.50
N ASP A 6 -26.28 -12.16 7.49
CA ASP A 6 -25.93 -12.91 8.70
C ASP A 6 -24.69 -12.42 9.46
N MET A 7 -24.39 -11.10 9.35
CA MET A 7 -23.23 -10.47 9.99
C MET A 7 -23.63 -9.15 10.68
N PRO A 8 -24.39 -9.22 11.79
CA PRO A 8 -24.92 -8.02 12.48
C PRO A 8 -23.80 -7.12 13.01
N GLU A 9 -22.74 -7.68 13.59
CA GLU A 9 -21.60 -6.90 14.11
C GLU A 9 -20.83 -6.17 13.01
N ALA A 10 -20.57 -6.86 11.88
CA ALA A 10 -19.94 -6.23 10.72
C ALA A 10 -20.81 -5.12 10.13
N THR A 11 -22.13 -5.33 10.11
CA THR A 11 -23.09 -4.32 9.68
C THR A 11 -23.05 -3.09 10.60
N ALA A 12 -23.13 -3.29 11.92
CA ALA A 12 -23.05 -2.20 12.89
C ALA A 12 -21.72 -1.43 12.81
N LYS A 13 -20.62 -2.13 12.54
CA LYS A 13 -19.29 -1.51 12.36
C LYS A 13 -19.22 -0.67 11.07
N ALA A 14 -19.87 -1.12 10.01
CA ALA A 14 -19.86 -0.42 8.73
C ALA A 14 -20.82 0.77 8.70
N PHE A 15 -21.96 0.67 9.41
CA PHE A 15 -22.94 1.74 9.48
C PHE A 15 -22.87 2.46 10.84
N ARG A 16 -22.43 3.72 10.82
CA ARG A 16 -22.34 4.55 12.01
C ARG A 16 -22.93 5.94 11.71
N ASN A 17 -23.71 6.47 12.64
CA ASN A 17 -24.33 7.80 12.51
C ASN A 17 -25.15 7.99 11.21
N GLY A 18 -25.79 6.92 10.73
CA GLY A 18 -26.56 6.96 9.47
C GLY A 18 -25.75 6.89 8.19
N TRP A 19 -24.42 6.70 8.27
CA TRP A 19 -23.53 6.64 7.12
C TRP A 19 -22.85 5.28 6.97
N LEU A 20 -22.70 4.85 5.72
CA LEU A 20 -21.84 3.71 5.37
C LEU A 20 -20.39 4.17 5.33
N HIS A 21 -19.56 3.60 6.20
CA HIS A 21 -18.12 3.82 6.20
C HIS A 21 -17.44 2.76 5.32
N THR A 22 -17.05 3.13 4.11
CA THR A 22 -16.42 2.22 3.16
C THR A 22 -15.03 1.77 3.58
N GLY A 23 -14.36 2.58 4.42
CA GLY A 23 -12.96 2.40 4.78
C GLY A 23 -11.99 2.96 3.74
N ASP A 24 -12.51 3.63 2.73
CA ASP A 24 -11.71 4.31 1.73
C ASP A 24 -11.44 5.77 2.18
N ILE A 25 -10.29 6.30 1.77
CA ILE A 25 -9.91 7.71 1.90
C ILE A 25 -10.03 8.33 0.52
N GLY A 26 -10.74 9.43 0.44
CA GLY A 26 -10.93 10.18 -0.80
C GLY A 26 -10.71 11.66 -0.59
N VAL A 27 -10.51 12.35 -1.69
CA VAL A 27 -10.52 13.81 -1.80
C VAL A 27 -11.60 14.23 -2.77
N MET A 28 -12.14 15.40 -2.57
CA MET A 28 -13.11 16.02 -3.47
C MET A 28 -12.47 17.26 -4.08
N ASP A 29 -12.56 17.42 -5.40
CA ASP A 29 -12.10 18.62 -6.07
C ASP A 29 -13.14 19.77 -6.03
N GLU A 30 -12.78 20.92 -6.61
CA GLU A 30 -13.62 22.11 -6.63
C GLU A 30 -14.89 21.92 -7.46
N ASP A 31 -14.90 21.00 -8.41
CA ASP A 31 -16.04 20.63 -9.25
C ASP A 31 -16.95 19.57 -8.60
N GLY A 32 -16.59 19.06 -7.42
CA GLY A 32 -17.36 18.09 -6.64
C GLY A 32 -17.11 16.62 -7.03
N PHE A 33 -16.09 16.32 -7.81
CA PHE A 33 -15.70 14.93 -8.10
C PHE A 33 -14.89 14.32 -6.96
N PHE A 34 -15.15 13.03 -6.68
CA PHE A 34 -14.47 12.28 -5.64
C PHE A 34 -13.41 11.37 -6.25
N TYR A 35 -12.19 11.44 -5.69
CA TYR A 35 -11.07 10.59 -6.05
C TYR A 35 -10.66 9.74 -4.86
N ILE A 36 -10.62 8.41 -5.04
CA ILE A 36 -10.17 7.49 -4.00
C ILE A 36 -8.64 7.50 -3.97
N VAL A 37 -8.09 7.93 -2.85
CA VAL A 37 -6.63 8.00 -2.62
C VAL A 37 -6.10 6.64 -2.21
N ASP A 38 -6.67 6.03 -1.15
CA ASP A 38 -6.26 4.72 -0.65
C ASP A 38 -7.30 4.18 0.36
N ARG A 39 -7.00 3.06 0.97
CA ARG A 39 -7.76 2.52 2.11
C ARG A 39 -7.22 3.02 3.44
N LYS A 40 -8.11 3.35 4.36
CA LYS A 40 -7.74 3.83 5.70
C LYS A 40 -6.84 2.84 6.45
N ASN A 41 -7.11 1.54 6.31
CA ASN A 41 -6.36 0.49 7.00
C ASN A 41 -5.00 0.17 6.36
N ASP A 42 -4.76 0.64 5.14
CA ASP A 42 -3.51 0.43 4.40
C ASP A 42 -2.54 1.62 4.58
N MET A 43 -3.04 2.76 5.09
CA MET A 43 -2.23 3.94 5.39
C MET A 43 -1.11 3.61 6.40
N LEU A 44 0.09 4.03 6.10
CA LEU A 44 1.28 3.88 6.93
C LEU A 44 1.57 5.18 7.67
N ILE A 45 2.16 5.07 8.87
CA ILE A 45 2.64 6.24 9.62
C ILE A 45 4.16 6.16 9.69
N SER A 46 4.82 6.91 8.81
CA SER A 46 6.28 6.93 8.71
C SER A 46 6.86 8.28 9.11
N GLY A 47 7.68 8.31 10.15
CA GLY A 47 8.27 9.54 10.67
C GLY A 47 7.22 10.58 11.10
N GLY A 48 6.04 10.16 11.56
CA GLY A 48 4.93 11.02 11.96
C GLY A 48 4.05 11.53 10.80
N TYR A 49 4.30 11.09 9.56
CA TYR A 49 3.53 11.47 8.39
C TYR A 49 2.69 10.30 7.86
N ASN A 50 1.51 10.64 7.35
CA ASN A 50 0.67 9.67 6.65
C ASN A 50 1.27 9.39 5.28
N VAL A 51 1.53 8.12 5.01
CA VAL A 51 1.99 7.63 3.70
C VAL A 51 0.94 6.69 3.15
N TYR A 52 0.47 6.98 1.97
CA TYR A 52 -0.52 6.17 1.26
C TYR A 52 0.21 5.22 0.30
N PRO A 53 0.14 3.90 0.53
CA PRO A 53 0.82 2.92 -0.31
C PRO A 53 0.56 3.09 -1.80
N ARG A 54 -0.68 3.35 -2.18
CA ARG A 54 -1.08 3.52 -3.57
C ARG A 54 -0.33 4.66 -4.27
N GLU A 55 -0.13 5.80 -3.61
CA GLU A 55 0.62 6.93 -4.17
C GLU A 55 2.05 6.52 -4.52
N VAL A 56 2.69 5.75 -3.64
CA VAL A 56 4.05 5.24 -3.86
C VAL A 56 4.07 4.17 -4.95
N GLU A 57 3.09 3.26 -4.94
CA GLU A 57 2.94 2.20 -5.93
C GLU A 57 2.73 2.77 -7.35
N ASP A 58 1.89 3.80 -7.48
CA ASP A 58 1.60 4.42 -8.77
C ASP A 58 2.87 5.05 -9.37
N VAL A 59 3.70 5.72 -8.56
CA VAL A 59 5.00 6.23 -9.01
C VAL A 59 5.96 5.11 -9.43
N LEU A 60 6.06 4.04 -8.63
CA LEU A 60 7.00 2.96 -8.93
C LEU A 60 6.59 2.14 -10.17
N LYS A 61 5.30 2.07 -10.48
CA LYS A 61 4.80 1.44 -11.72
C LYS A 61 5.21 2.16 -12.99
N GLU A 62 5.57 3.45 -12.92
CA GLU A 62 6.08 4.18 -14.07
C GLU A 62 7.51 3.75 -14.48
N PHE A 63 8.21 3.01 -13.61
CA PHE A 63 9.55 2.52 -13.93
C PHE A 63 9.47 1.40 -14.99
N PRO A 64 10.27 1.48 -16.08
CA PRO A 64 10.25 0.49 -17.14
C PRO A 64 10.49 -0.93 -16.62
N GLY A 65 9.63 -1.87 -17.03
CA GLY A 65 9.71 -3.27 -16.63
C GLY A 65 8.96 -3.63 -15.36
N VAL A 66 8.60 -2.66 -14.51
CA VAL A 66 7.77 -2.91 -13.32
C VAL A 66 6.31 -3.10 -13.74
N ALA A 67 5.76 -4.28 -13.46
CA ALA A 67 4.36 -4.62 -13.74
C ALA A 67 3.50 -4.55 -12.48
N GLU A 68 4.05 -4.96 -11.35
CA GLU A 68 3.34 -5.07 -10.08
C GLU A 68 4.16 -4.44 -8.96
N VAL A 69 3.48 -3.78 -8.07
CA VAL A 69 4.08 -3.17 -6.88
C VAL A 69 3.17 -3.39 -5.68
N ALA A 70 3.77 -3.70 -4.55
CA ALA A 70 3.13 -3.66 -3.25
C ALA A 70 3.98 -2.85 -2.29
N VAL A 71 3.39 -1.83 -1.68
CA VAL A 71 4.04 -1.02 -0.64
C VAL A 71 3.44 -1.35 0.72
N VAL A 72 4.32 -1.64 1.67
CA VAL A 72 3.96 -2.05 3.03
C VAL A 72 4.80 -1.33 4.07
N GLY A 73 4.26 -1.19 5.27
CA GLY A 73 4.98 -0.72 6.45
C GLY A 73 5.53 -1.88 7.26
N LEU A 74 6.82 -1.88 7.50
CA LEU A 74 7.43 -2.79 8.47
C LEU A 74 7.76 -2.02 9.76
N PRO A 75 7.55 -2.62 10.94
CA PRO A 75 7.89 -1.98 12.22
C PRO A 75 9.35 -1.53 12.24
N ASP A 76 9.56 -0.29 12.69
CA ASP A 76 10.88 0.34 12.74
C ASP A 76 10.93 1.32 13.92
N GLU A 77 12.00 1.26 14.73
CA GLU A 77 12.14 2.09 15.94
C GLU A 77 12.22 3.58 15.62
N LYS A 78 12.83 3.93 14.48
CA LYS A 78 13.02 5.32 14.06
C LYS A 78 11.82 5.90 13.33
N TRP A 79 11.20 5.09 12.48
CA TRP A 79 10.17 5.56 11.55
C TRP A 79 8.73 5.24 12.00
N GLY A 80 8.54 4.36 12.99
CA GLY A 80 7.25 3.73 13.28
C GLY A 80 6.95 2.67 12.23
N ASP A 81 6.50 3.09 11.04
CA ASP A 81 6.45 2.26 9.85
C ASP A 81 7.60 2.61 8.89
N ARG A 82 8.47 1.66 8.62
CA ARG A 82 9.46 1.75 7.55
C ARG A 82 8.80 1.37 6.25
N VAL A 83 8.73 2.31 5.32
CA VAL A 83 8.14 2.08 3.99
C VAL A 83 9.04 1.14 3.20
N VAL A 84 8.48 0.01 2.77
CA VAL A 84 9.15 -1.00 1.93
C VAL A 84 8.30 -1.27 0.71
N ALA A 85 8.91 -1.28 -0.46
CA ALA A 85 8.27 -1.66 -1.70
C ALA A 85 8.75 -3.02 -2.16
N VAL A 86 7.83 -3.85 -2.62
CA VAL A 86 8.13 -5.11 -3.33
C VAL A 86 7.61 -4.95 -4.74
N VAL A 87 8.48 -5.19 -5.71
CA VAL A 87 8.17 -5.05 -7.14
C VAL A 87 8.30 -6.39 -7.86
N ALA A 88 7.48 -6.60 -8.87
CA ALA A 88 7.61 -7.70 -9.80
C ALA A 88 7.35 -7.21 -11.23
N GLY A 89 7.93 -7.87 -12.21
CA GLY A 89 7.76 -7.46 -13.60
C GLY A 89 8.56 -8.29 -14.58
N SER A 90 8.81 -7.72 -15.75
CA SER A 90 9.53 -8.38 -16.84
C SER A 90 10.96 -7.89 -16.94
N GLY A 91 11.87 -8.81 -17.28
CA GLY A 91 13.28 -8.52 -17.42
C GLY A 91 14.03 -8.47 -16.08
N GLU A 92 15.24 -8.00 -16.11
CA GLU A 92 16.07 -7.82 -14.92
C GLU A 92 15.74 -6.46 -14.28
N LEU A 93 15.07 -6.50 -13.12
CA LEU A 93 14.74 -5.30 -12.36
C LEU A 93 15.88 -5.00 -11.38
N ASP A 94 16.44 -3.81 -11.47
CA ASP A 94 17.46 -3.31 -10.54
C ASP A 94 16.83 -2.46 -9.44
N SER A 95 16.89 -2.94 -8.21
CA SER A 95 16.33 -2.26 -7.04
C SER A 95 16.96 -0.88 -6.79
N ASP A 96 18.25 -0.71 -7.10
CA ASP A 96 18.95 0.56 -6.90
C ASP A 96 18.55 1.59 -7.96
N ALA A 97 18.38 1.17 -9.21
CA ALA A 97 17.86 2.02 -10.27
C ALA A 97 16.41 2.47 -9.98
N ILE A 98 15.56 1.57 -9.47
CA ILE A 98 14.19 1.88 -9.06
C ILE A 98 14.19 2.85 -7.86
N MET A 99 15.10 2.66 -6.91
CA MET A 99 15.26 3.57 -5.77
C MET A 99 15.67 4.97 -6.22
N GLU A 100 16.60 5.07 -7.15
CA GLU A 100 17.03 6.37 -7.69
C GLU A 100 15.91 7.08 -8.46
N PHE A 101 15.14 6.33 -9.25
CA PHE A 101 13.93 6.82 -9.91
C PHE A 101 12.91 7.38 -8.90
N ALA A 102 12.71 6.68 -7.78
CA ALA A 102 11.80 7.11 -6.71
C ALA A 102 12.27 8.40 -6.02
N LYS A 103 13.60 8.62 -5.89
CA LYS A 103 14.16 9.83 -5.26
C LYS A 103 13.77 11.12 -5.98
N GLY A 104 13.67 11.09 -7.28
CA GLY A 104 13.29 12.25 -8.09
C GLY A 104 11.78 12.60 -8.03
N ARG A 105 10.94 11.70 -7.53
CA ARG A 105 9.48 11.78 -7.63
C ARG A 105 8.74 11.74 -6.29
N LEU A 106 9.33 11.14 -5.26
CA LEU A 106 8.73 10.99 -3.94
C LEU A 106 9.49 11.79 -2.89
N SER A 107 8.76 12.46 -2.01
CA SER A 107 9.33 13.11 -0.83
C SER A 107 10.05 12.11 0.07
N GLY A 108 10.99 12.59 0.88
CA GLY A 108 11.86 11.73 1.69
C GLY A 108 11.12 10.75 2.62
N VAL A 109 9.96 11.15 3.16
CA VAL A 109 9.15 10.30 4.06
C VAL A 109 8.35 9.25 3.29
N LYS A 110 7.85 9.57 2.09
CA LYS A 110 7.08 8.67 1.24
C LYS A 110 7.95 7.68 0.47
N ARG A 111 9.22 8.05 0.26
CA ARG A 111 10.17 7.21 -0.47
C ARG A 111 10.43 5.91 0.29
N PRO A 112 10.36 4.75 -0.38
CA PRO A 112 10.73 3.47 0.21
C PRO A 112 12.15 3.53 0.79
N LYS A 113 12.36 2.89 1.92
CA LYS A 113 13.68 2.71 2.53
C LYS A 113 14.35 1.43 2.04
N GLN A 114 13.56 0.57 1.38
CA GLN A 114 14.01 -0.67 0.79
C GLN A 114 13.11 -1.02 -0.39
N ILE A 115 13.69 -1.50 -1.47
CA ILE A 115 12.99 -2.08 -2.62
C ILE A 115 13.47 -3.52 -2.76
N LEU A 116 12.53 -4.44 -2.89
CA LEU A 116 12.77 -5.86 -3.09
C LEU A 116 12.16 -6.27 -4.42
N VAL A 117 12.88 -7.10 -5.16
CA VAL A 117 12.39 -7.68 -6.42
C VAL A 117 11.97 -9.12 -6.15
N TRP A 118 10.70 -9.43 -6.37
CA TRP A 118 10.17 -10.78 -6.29
C TRP A 118 9.77 -11.29 -7.67
N PRO A 119 9.76 -12.60 -7.90
CA PRO A 119 9.29 -13.18 -9.16
C PRO A 119 7.83 -12.83 -9.45
N GLU A 120 7.00 -12.84 -8.42
CA GLU A 120 5.58 -12.50 -8.46
C GLU A 120 5.08 -12.02 -7.10
N LEU A 121 3.99 -11.26 -7.07
CA LEU A 121 3.34 -10.85 -5.84
C LEU A 121 2.13 -11.74 -5.51
N PRO A 122 1.86 -12.01 -4.21
CA PRO A 122 0.70 -12.80 -3.81
C PRO A 122 -0.60 -12.06 -4.18
N LYS A 123 -1.54 -12.81 -4.79
CA LYS A 123 -2.82 -12.28 -5.28
C LYS A 123 -4.00 -13.08 -4.73
N SER A 124 -5.13 -12.42 -4.63
CA SER A 124 -6.41 -13.06 -4.37
C SER A 124 -6.92 -13.79 -5.61
N GLY A 125 -7.96 -14.63 -5.46
CA GLY A 125 -8.64 -15.25 -6.59
C GLY A 125 -9.24 -14.25 -7.60
N ALA A 126 -9.40 -12.99 -7.21
CA ALA A 126 -9.81 -11.90 -8.09
C ALA A 126 -8.64 -11.11 -8.69
N ASN A 127 -7.43 -11.68 -8.71
CA ASN A 127 -6.19 -11.10 -9.23
C ASN A 127 -5.78 -9.77 -8.55
N LYS A 128 -6.18 -9.53 -7.29
CA LYS A 128 -5.78 -8.35 -6.53
C LYS A 128 -4.59 -8.67 -5.65
N ILE A 129 -3.57 -7.83 -5.68
CA ILE A 129 -2.38 -7.95 -4.82
C ILE A 129 -2.79 -7.91 -3.35
N LEU A 130 -2.28 -8.86 -2.56
CA LEU A 130 -2.53 -9.02 -1.14
C LEU A 130 -1.39 -8.40 -0.33
N ARG A 131 -1.42 -7.07 -0.10
CA ARG A 131 -0.41 -6.34 0.68
C ARG A 131 -0.16 -6.98 2.06
N ARG A 132 -1.21 -7.49 2.71
CA ARG A 132 -1.07 -8.17 3.99
C ARG A 132 -0.18 -9.40 3.89
N SER A 133 -0.36 -10.24 2.88
CA SER A 133 0.49 -11.41 2.67
C SER A 133 1.94 -11.03 2.40
N VAL A 134 2.18 -9.98 1.61
CA VAL A 134 3.52 -9.43 1.37
C VAL A 134 4.16 -9.00 2.70
N ARG A 135 3.44 -8.24 3.52
CA ARG A 135 3.92 -7.79 4.83
C ARG A 135 4.23 -8.96 5.76
N ASP A 136 3.32 -9.93 5.85
CA ASP A 136 3.47 -11.09 6.73
C ASP A 136 4.71 -11.93 6.34
N THR A 137 4.97 -12.12 5.04
CA THR A 137 6.19 -12.77 4.54
C THR A 137 7.44 -12.03 4.99
N LEU A 138 7.52 -10.71 4.77
CA LEU A 138 8.69 -9.91 5.13
C LEU A 138 8.94 -9.84 6.65
N VAL A 139 7.89 -9.85 7.45
CA VAL A 139 8.02 -9.90 8.93
C VAL A 139 8.57 -11.24 9.37
N ASN A 140 8.10 -12.35 8.76
CA ASN A 140 8.55 -13.69 9.11
C ASN A 140 10.01 -13.95 8.69
N GLU A 141 10.43 -13.48 7.52
CA GLU A 141 11.83 -13.56 7.07
C GLU A 141 12.79 -12.86 8.03
N LYS A 142 12.41 -11.69 8.56
CA LYS A 142 13.21 -10.98 9.57
C LYS A 142 13.32 -11.71 10.92
N ARG A 143 12.37 -12.57 11.25
CA ARG A 143 12.38 -13.33 12.51
C ARG A 143 13.25 -14.58 12.44
N THR A 144 13.61 -15.02 11.23
CA THR A 144 14.37 -16.25 10.95
C THR A 144 15.84 -15.96 10.59
N ALA A 145 16.20 -14.70 10.33
CA ALA A 145 17.55 -14.22 10.06
C ALA A 145 18.19 -13.59 11.30
#